data_14fe98e606bf87b3bde3934ceb331e6a
#
_entry.id   14fe98e606bf87b3bde3934ceb331e6a
#
_cell.length_a   1.000
_cell.length_b   1.000
_cell.length_c   1.000
_cell.angle_alpha   90.00
_cell.angle_beta   90.00
_cell.angle_gamma   90.00
#
_symmetry.space_group_name_H-M   'P 1'
#
loop_
_entity.id
_entity.type
_entity.pdbx_description
1 polymer ?
#
loop_
_entity_poly.entity_id
_entity_poly.type
_entity_poly.pdbx_seq_one_letter_code
_entity_poly.pdbx_strand_id
1 'polypeptide(L)'
;MTAPRRQRFFSWSMGLIACHLALSLSQASPALLPGVKPSSQQRLSVWGFDVYDARLWVRPGFSVASYSAHAFVLELSYLRSLEGEALSKRSIDEMRKVGAFSRDQENNWLKAMLDIFPNVQKGDRLQAVYAPNAGAEFFFNDKVIGRIQDPLFAQLFFGIWLHESTSAPAIRQAWIKGL
;
A
#
# COMPACT_ATOMS: atom_id res chain seq x y z
N MET A 1 -17.24 -79.34 -33.21
CA MET A 1 -17.86 -78.67 -32.11
C MET A 1 -16.79 -77.77 -31.49
N THR A 2 -16.81 -76.48 -31.88
CA THR A 2 -15.79 -75.49 -31.64
C THR A 2 -16.26 -74.54 -30.57
N ALA A 3 -15.52 -74.41 -29.46
CA ALA A 3 -15.82 -73.46 -28.38
C ALA A 3 -15.29 -72.06 -28.70
N PRO A 4 -15.98 -70.98 -28.33
CA PRO A 4 -15.51 -69.67 -28.63
C PRO A 4 -14.57 -69.11 -27.56
N ARG A 5 -13.52 -68.50 -28.05
CA ARG A 5 -12.41 -67.83 -27.35
C ARG A 5 -12.89 -66.46 -26.74
N ARG A 6 -12.89 -66.32 -25.42
CA ARG A 6 -13.17 -65.08 -24.71
C ARG A 6 -11.98 -64.12 -24.86
N GLN A 7 -12.20 -62.98 -25.53
CA GLN A 7 -11.29 -61.82 -25.52
C GLN A 7 -11.47 -61.05 -24.23
N ARG A 8 -10.40 -60.85 -23.47
CA ARG A 8 -10.31 -59.97 -22.32
C ARG A 8 -9.94 -58.57 -22.81
N PHE A 9 -10.87 -57.61 -22.73
CA PHE A 9 -10.57 -56.20 -22.92
C PHE A 9 -9.87 -55.67 -21.67
N PHE A 10 -8.63 -55.25 -21.83
CA PHE A 10 -7.86 -54.52 -20.82
C PHE A 10 -8.26 -53.02 -20.95
N SER A 11 -9.02 -52.52 -20.00
CA SER A 11 -9.36 -51.13 -19.87
C SER A 11 -8.21 -50.40 -19.22
N TRP A 12 -7.49 -49.59 -19.97
CA TRP A 12 -6.53 -48.63 -19.45
C TRP A 12 -7.25 -47.37 -19.01
N SER A 13 -7.38 -47.21 -17.69
CA SER A 13 -7.84 -45.93 -17.09
C SER A 13 -6.68 -44.95 -17.11
N MET A 14 -6.74 -44.01 -18.05
CA MET A 14 -5.79 -42.92 -18.14
C MET A 14 -6.18 -41.86 -17.06
N GLY A 15 -5.49 -41.90 -15.92
CA GLY A 15 -5.62 -40.89 -14.87
C GLY A 15 -5.09 -39.54 -15.35
N LEU A 16 -5.99 -38.59 -15.56
CA LEU A 16 -5.65 -37.19 -15.77
C LEU A 16 -5.13 -36.58 -14.45
N ILE A 17 -3.82 -36.48 -14.34
CA ILE A 17 -3.17 -35.68 -13.29
C ILE A 17 -3.38 -34.21 -13.68
N ALA A 18 -4.40 -33.54 -13.10
CA ALA A 18 -4.56 -32.12 -13.20
C ALA A 18 -3.44 -31.42 -12.37
N CYS A 19 -2.41 -30.99 -13.07
CA CYS A 19 -1.36 -30.16 -12.51
C CYS A 19 -1.93 -28.76 -12.27
N HIS A 20 -2.37 -28.47 -11.05
CA HIS A 20 -2.75 -27.11 -10.67
C HIS A 20 -1.47 -26.27 -10.60
N LEU A 21 -1.14 -25.57 -11.69
CA LEU A 21 -0.20 -24.45 -11.64
C LEU A 21 -0.83 -23.37 -10.74
N ALA A 22 -0.38 -23.31 -9.49
CA ALA A 22 -0.59 -22.13 -8.67
C ALA A 22 0.17 -20.98 -9.32
N LEU A 23 -0.54 -20.12 -10.05
CA LEU A 23 0.01 -18.81 -10.44
C LEU A 23 0.26 -18.04 -9.15
N SER A 24 1.52 -18.04 -8.71
CA SER A 24 2.00 -17.07 -7.75
C SER A 24 1.84 -15.70 -8.39
N LEU A 25 0.83 -14.93 -7.97
CA LEU A 25 0.72 -13.52 -8.28
C LEU A 25 1.97 -12.85 -7.72
N SER A 26 3.01 -12.75 -8.55
CA SER A 26 4.16 -11.91 -8.27
C SER A 26 3.63 -10.49 -8.08
N GLN A 27 3.68 -9.99 -6.85
CA GLN A 27 3.38 -8.60 -6.58
C GLN A 27 4.47 -7.79 -7.26
N ALA A 28 4.16 -7.30 -8.45
CA ALA A 28 5.05 -6.42 -9.18
C ALA A 28 5.32 -5.19 -8.31
N SER A 29 6.60 -4.87 -8.12
CA SER A 29 7.00 -3.59 -7.53
C SER A 29 6.30 -2.47 -8.27
N PRO A 30 5.77 -1.44 -7.58
CA PRO A 30 5.30 -0.29 -8.30
C PRO A 30 6.44 0.23 -9.18
N ALA A 31 6.19 0.35 -10.48
CA ALA A 31 7.14 0.94 -11.43
C ALA A 31 7.46 2.43 -11.12
N LEU A 32 6.92 2.91 -9.98
CA LEU A 32 6.93 4.30 -9.53
C LEU A 32 8.32 4.77 -9.09
N LEU A 33 9.17 3.86 -8.60
CA LEU A 33 10.51 4.21 -8.14
C LEU A 33 11.49 3.05 -8.41
N PRO A 34 12.55 3.26 -9.22
CA PRO A 34 13.50 2.19 -9.54
C PRO A 34 14.30 1.71 -8.32
N GLY A 35 14.53 0.40 -8.23
CA GLY A 35 15.43 -0.20 -7.25
C GLY A 35 14.87 -0.31 -5.84
N VAL A 36 13.57 -0.08 -5.64
CA VAL A 36 12.92 -0.30 -4.33
C VAL A 36 12.55 -1.77 -4.11
N LYS A 37 12.52 -2.16 -2.84
CA LYS A 37 12.06 -3.46 -2.37
C LYS A 37 10.93 -3.27 -1.36
N PRO A 38 9.95 -4.19 -1.28
CA PRO A 38 8.88 -4.09 -0.31
C PRO A 38 9.37 -4.37 1.10
N SER A 39 8.88 -3.60 2.08
CA SER A 39 8.95 -3.95 3.49
C SER A 39 7.94 -5.06 3.84
N SER A 40 7.95 -5.52 5.09
CA SER A 40 6.86 -6.31 5.65
C SER A 40 5.55 -5.51 5.60
N GLN A 41 4.46 -6.19 5.23
CA GLN A 41 3.12 -5.62 5.26
C GLN A 41 2.64 -5.49 6.71
N GLN A 42 2.04 -4.35 7.02
CA GLN A 42 1.53 -4.05 8.36
C GLN A 42 0.06 -3.66 8.28
N ARG A 43 -0.76 -4.21 9.16
CA ARG A 43 -2.20 -3.92 9.18
C ARG A 43 -2.54 -2.81 10.15
N LEU A 44 -3.37 -1.86 9.70
CA LEU A 44 -4.07 -0.93 10.57
C LEU A 44 -5.47 -1.46 10.87
N SER A 45 -5.75 -1.65 12.16
CA SER A 45 -7.11 -1.90 12.66
C SER A 45 -7.49 -0.82 13.67
N VAL A 46 -8.73 -0.35 13.61
CA VAL A 46 -9.27 0.69 14.51
C VAL A 46 -10.53 0.11 15.17
N TRP A 47 -10.52 0.04 16.49
CA TRP A 47 -11.61 -0.56 17.29
C TRP A 47 -12.00 -1.97 16.83
N GLY A 48 -11.02 -2.79 16.46
CA GLY A 48 -11.22 -4.15 15.97
C GLY A 48 -11.65 -4.28 14.51
N PHE A 49 -11.79 -3.18 13.78
CA PHE A 49 -12.08 -3.19 12.34
C PHE A 49 -10.82 -2.97 11.52
N ASP A 50 -10.55 -3.89 10.61
CA ASP A 50 -9.45 -3.77 9.66
C ASP A 50 -9.74 -2.65 8.66
N VAL A 51 -8.79 -1.73 8.52
CA VAL A 51 -8.93 -0.53 7.67
C VAL A 51 -8.13 -0.71 6.38
N TYR A 52 -6.84 -0.97 6.50
CA TYR A 52 -5.94 -1.21 5.37
C TYR A 52 -4.70 -2.01 5.79
N ASP A 53 -4.05 -2.60 4.81
CA ASP A 53 -2.69 -3.09 4.90
C ASP A 53 -1.73 -2.05 4.31
N ALA A 54 -0.72 -1.67 5.08
CA ALA A 54 0.29 -0.69 4.70
C ALA A 54 1.62 -1.38 4.37
N ARG A 55 2.32 -0.89 3.35
CA ARG A 55 3.64 -1.36 2.94
C ARG A 55 4.50 -0.19 2.49
N LEU A 56 5.78 -0.22 2.83
CA LEU A 56 6.79 0.67 2.26
C LEU A 56 7.52 -0.05 1.13
N TRP A 57 7.88 0.71 0.11
CA TRP A 57 8.79 0.29 -0.94
C TRP A 57 10.01 1.19 -0.86
N VAL A 58 11.15 0.64 -0.48
CA VAL A 58 12.35 1.40 -0.10
C VAL A 58 13.60 0.88 -0.79
N ARG A 59 14.58 1.75 -0.98
CA ARG A 59 15.92 1.33 -1.41
C ARG A 59 16.76 0.83 -0.24
N PRO A 60 17.79 0.01 -0.48
CA PRO A 60 18.78 -0.34 0.55
C PRO A 60 19.34 0.92 1.23
N GLY A 61 19.46 0.86 2.55
CA GLY A 61 19.92 1.99 3.38
C GLY A 61 18.83 2.97 3.80
N PHE A 62 17.56 2.72 3.47
CA PHE A 62 16.45 3.50 4.01
C PHE A 62 16.36 3.34 5.53
N SER A 63 16.07 4.43 6.21
CA SER A 63 15.83 4.43 7.66
C SER A 63 14.52 5.16 7.98
N VAL A 64 13.69 4.53 8.80
CA VAL A 64 12.44 5.14 9.30
C VAL A 64 12.73 6.40 10.11
N ALA A 65 13.84 6.45 10.86
CA ALA A 65 14.20 7.60 11.67
C ALA A 65 14.59 8.83 10.83
N SER A 66 15.08 8.63 9.62
CA SER A 66 15.47 9.70 8.68
C SER A 66 14.69 9.63 7.36
N TYR A 67 13.43 9.18 7.40
CA TYR A 67 12.62 8.97 6.19
C TYR A 67 12.58 10.17 5.26
N SER A 68 12.61 11.40 5.81
CA SER A 68 12.57 12.63 5.01
C SER A 68 13.79 12.86 4.12
N ALA A 69 14.89 12.11 4.35
CA ALA A 69 16.09 12.18 3.52
C ALA A 69 16.06 11.20 2.32
N HIS A 70 15.06 10.32 2.22
CA HIS A 70 15.03 9.23 1.26
C HIS A 70 13.79 9.30 0.38
N ALA A 71 13.92 8.95 -0.90
CA ALA A 71 12.76 8.70 -1.75
C ALA A 71 12.21 7.28 -1.49
N PHE A 72 10.90 7.14 -1.37
CA PHE A 72 10.21 5.86 -1.13
C PHE A 72 8.75 5.91 -1.59
N VAL A 73 8.10 4.76 -1.61
CA VAL A 73 6.66 4.66 -1.85
C VAL A 73 5.97 4.10 -0.61
N LEU A 74 4.89 4.72 -0.19
CA LEU A 74 3.93 4.18 0.75
C LEU A 74 2.74 3.63 -0.03
N GLU A 75 2.35 2.40 0.25
CA GLU A 75 1.20 1.74 -0.35
C GLU A 75 0.20 1.37 0.74
N LEU A 76 -1.07 1.71 0.51
CA LEU A 76 -2.21 1.33 1.35
C LEU A 76 -3.18 0.49 0.53
N SER A 77 -3.37 -0.77 0.93
CA SER A 77 -4.37 -1.67 0.34
C SER A 77 -5.60 -1.70 1.24
N TYR A 78 -6.70 -1.14 0.79
CA TYR A 78 -7.90 -0.95 1.61
C TYR A 78 -8.66 -2.26 1.82
N LEU A 79 -9.16 -2.45 3.04
CA LEU A 79 -9.91 -3.64 3.47
C LEU A 79 -11.39 -3.35 3.67
N ARG A 80 -11.79 -2.08 3.51
CA ARG A 80 -13.17 -1.58 3.62
C ARG A 80 -13.36 -0.31 2.80
N SER A 81 -14.63 0.07 2.61
CA SER A 81 -14.96 1.34 1.95
C SER A 81 -14.76 2.53 2.88
N LEU A 82 -14.18 3.61 2.34
CA LEU A 82 -14.00 4.90 2.99
C LEU A 82 -14.20 6.02 1.98
N GLU A 83 -14.78 7.12 2.43
CA GLU A 83 -14.98 8.31 1.60
C GLU A 83 -13.66 9.09 1.47
N GLY A 84 -13.37 9.61 0.27
CA GLY A 84 -12.18 10.42 0.01
C GLY A 84 -12.11 11.68 0.88
N GLU A 85 -13.28 12.28 1.16
CA GLU A 85 -13.39 13.40 2.10
C GLU A 85 -12.95 13.00 3.52
N ALA A 86 -13.38 11.83 4.00
CA ALA A 86 -13.00 11.34 5.32
C ALA A 86 -11.49 11.03 5.38
N LEU A 87 -10.92 10.48 4.30
CA LEU A 87 -9.47 10.25 4.18
C LEU A 87 -8.70 11.59 4.26
N SER A 88 -9.16 12.60 3.53
CA SER A 88 -8.52 13.93 3.49
C SER A 88 -8.54 14.62 4.86
N LYS A 89 -9.70 14.65 5.51
CA LYS A 89 -9.85 15.23 6.85
C LYS A 89 -9.01 14.49 7.90
N ARG A 90 -9.05 13.15 7.87
CA ARG A 90 -8.24 12.33 8.78
C ARG A 90 -6.75 12.56 8.57
N SER A 91 -6.30 12.72 7.33
CA SER A 91 -4.90 13.05 7.04
C SER A 91 -4.47 14.35 7.70
N ILE A 92 -5.27 15.41 7.63
CA ILE A 92 -5.00 16.69 8.31
C ILE A 92 -4.88 16.48 9.82
N ASP A 93 -5.83 15.77 10.44
CA ASP A 93 -5.82 15.51 11.88
C ASP A 93 -4.56 14.76 12.33
N GLU A 94 -4.12 13.79 11.54
CA GLU A 94 -2.90 13.02 11.84
C GLU A 94 -1.63 13.85 11.59
N MET A 95 -1.59 14.64 10.52
CA MET A 95 -0.45 15.54 10.24
C MET A 95 -0.23 16.55 11.38
N ARG A 96 -1.29 17.00 12.05
CA ARG A 96 -1.18 17.90 13.22
C ARG A 96 -0.47 17.27 14.40
N LYS A 97 -0.51 15.94 14.54
CA LYS A 97 0.23 15.23 15.58
C LYS A 97 1.72 15.11 15.26
N VAL A 98 2.05 15.13 13.96
CA VAL A 98 3.43 15.05 13.46
C VAL A 98 4.15 16.39 13.59
N GLY A 99 3.47 17.49 13.26
CA GLY A 99 4.09 18.81 13.35
C GLY A 99 3.11 19.96 13.13
N ALA A 100 3.60 21.16 13.41
CA ALA A 100 2.81 22.38 13.30
C ALA A 100 2.74 22.90 11.85
N PHE A 101 1.60 23.44 11.48
CA PHE A 101 1.37 24.17 10.23
C PHE A 101 0.28 25.23 10.43
N SER A 102 0.28 26.24 9.54
CA SER A 102 -0.68 27.34 9.61
C SER A 102 -2.08 26.91 9.16
N ARG A 103 -3.07 27.75 9.48
CA ARG A 103 -4.45 27.56 8.99
C ARG A 103 -4.54 27.66 7.46
N ASP A 104 -3.75 28.51 6.84
CA ASP A 104 -3.72 28.64 5.38
C ASP A 104 -3.14 27.39 4.72
N GLN A 105 -2.07 26.83 5.29
CA GLN A 105 -1.53 25.54 4.83
C GLN A 105 -2.57 24.41 4.98
N GLU A 106 -3.27 24.35 6.12
CA GLU A 106 -4.35 23.38 6.31
C GLU A 106 -5.42 23.47 5.24
N ASN A 107 -5.95 24.68 5.01
CA ASN A 107 -7.01 24.90 4.03
C ASN A 107 -6.55 24.52 2.62
N ASN A 108 -5.33 24.89 2.24
CA ASN A 108 -4.76 24.57 0.93
C ASN A 108 -4.53 23.06 0.77
N TRP A 109 -3.97 22.40 1.77
CA TRP A 109 -3.69 20.97 1.73
C TRP A 109 -4.97 20.13 1.79
N LEU A 110 -5.94 20.52 2.64
CA LEU A 110 -7.23 19.86 2.68
C LEU A 110 -7.93 19.95 1.32
N LYS A 111 -7.98 21.15 0.73
CA LYS A 111 -8.56 21.34 -0.60
C LYS A 111 -7.86 20.47 -1.63
N ALA A 112 -6.52 20.48 -1.67
CA ALA A 112 -5.75 19.67 -2.62
C ALA A 112 -6.02 18.16 -2.46
N MET A 113 -6.11 17.66 -1.22
CA MET A 113 -6.45 16.26 -0.97
C MET A 113 -7.90 15.93 -1.36
N LEU A 114 -8.86 16.83 -1.11
CA LEU A 114 -10.25 16.65 -1.54
C LEU A 114 -10.37 16.56 -3.07
N ASP A 115 -9.55 17.30 -3.80
CA ASP A 115 -9.51 17.27 -5.26
C ASP A 115 -8.84 15.98 -5.80
N ILE A 116 -7.97 15.33 -5.01
CA ILE A 116 -7.16 14.17 -5.43
C ILE A 116 -7.74 12.84 -4.94
N PHE A 117 -8.15 12.74 -3.66
CA PHE A 117 -8.45 11.44 -3.05
C PHE A 117 -9.84 10.93 -3.44
N PRO A 118 -9.94 9.78 -4.11
CA PRO A 118 -11.21 9.16 -4.45
C PRO A 118 -11.84 8.48 -3.22
N ASN A 119 -13.11 8.14 -3.34
CA ASN A 119 -13.70 7.11 -2.49
C ASN A 119 -13.01 5.79 -2.78
N VAL A 120 -12.70 5.04 -1.73
CA VAL A 120 -12.05 3.74 -1.83
C VAL A 120 -12.97 2.64 -1.33
N GLN A 121 -12.76 1.43 -1.81
CA GLN A 121 -13.44 0.22 -1.38
C GLN A 121 -12.44 -0.90 -1.10
N LYS A 122 -12.94 -2.00 -0.56
CA LYS A 122 -12.11 -3.19 -0.32
C LYS A 122 -11.46 -3.66 -1.62
N GLY A 123 -10.13 -3.81 -1.59
CA GLY A 123 -9.30 -4.21 -2.73
C GLY A 123 -8.66 -3.05 -3.46
N ASP A 124 -9.11 -1.82 -3.25
CA ASP A 124 -8.46 -0.64 -3.83
C ASP A 124 -7.09 -0.37 -3.17
N ARG A 125 -6.20 0.24 -3.97
CA ARG A 125 -4.86 0.57 -3.58
C ARG A 125 -4.56 2.04 -3.82
N LEU A 126 -4.17 2.75 -2.76
CA LEU A 126 -3.63 4.10 -2.83
C LEU A 126 -2.13 4.03 -2.60
N GLN A 127 -1.35 4.62 -3.50
CA GLN A 127 0.09 4.71 -3.38
C GLN A 127 0.49 6.18 -3.36
N ALA A 128 1.50 6.49 -2.55
CA ALA A 128 2.08 7.83 -2.48
C ALA A 128 3.60 7.72 -2.60
N VAL A 129 4.17 8.43 -3.57
CA VAL A 129 5.62 8.56 -3.76
C VAL A 129 6.09 9.79 -3.02
N TYR A 130 7.02 9.60 -2.10
CA TYR A 130 7.76 10.67 -1.45
C TYR A 130 9.07 10.93 -2.19
N ALA A 131 9.35 12.18 -2.48
CA ALA A 131 10.67 12.60 -2.94
C ALA A 131 11.14 13.80 -2.10
N PRO A 132 12.34 13.76 -1.51
CA PRO A 132 12.89 14.85 -0.73
C PRO A 132 12.82 16.18 -1.50
N ASN A 133 12.32 17.23 -0.82
CA ASN A 133 12.19 18.58 -1.36
C ASN A 133 11.24 18.77 -2.56
N ALA A 134 10.51 17.73 -2.98
CA ALA A 134 9.62 17.80 -4.14
C ALA A 134 8.12 17.71 -3.81
N GLY A 135 7.76 17.12 -2.68
CA GLY A 135 6.37 16.90 -2.32
C GLY A 135 5.94 15.44 -2.41
N ALA A 136 4.66 15.21 -2.68
CA ALA A 136 4.05 13.88 -2.79
C ALA A 136 3.29 13.73 -4.12
N GLU A 137 3.44 12.57 -4.77
CA GLU A 137 2.66 12.18 -5.94
C GLU A 137 1.80 10.96 -5.60
N PHE A 138 0.51 11.00 -5.98
CA PHE A 138 -0.49 10.02 -5.59
C PHE A 138 -0.97 9.19 -6.78
N PHE A 139 -1.19 7.91 -6.52
CA PHE A 139 -1.66 6.94 -7.49
C PHE A 139 -2.81 6.13 -6.89
N PHE A 140 -3.83 5.88 -7.68
CA PHE A 140 -4.96 5.03 -7.34
C PHE A 140 -5.05 3.88 -8.33
N ASN A 141 -4.94 2.65 -7.84
CA ASN A 141 -4.91 1.44 -8.67
C ASN A 141 -3.94 1.59 -9.86
N ASP A 142 -2.70 2.02 -9.55
CA ASP A 142 -1.59 2.25 -10.47
C ASP A 142 -1.74 3.44 -11.44
N LYS A 143 -2.81 4.24 -11.33
CA LYS A 143 -3.01 5.44 -12.14
C LYS A 143 -2.67 6.69 -11.34
N VAL A 144 -1.92 7.61 -11.93
CA VAL A 144 -1.68 8.93 -11.33
C VAL A 144 -3.00 9.64 -11.12
N ILE A 145 -3.25 10.12 -9.91
CA ILE A 145 -4.45 10.89 -9.55
C ILE A 145 -4.13 12.33 -9.16
N GLY A 146 -2.88 12.66 -8.88
CA GLY A 146 -2.46 14.03 -8.59
C GLY A 146 -1.16 14.11 -7.83
N ARG A 147 -0.73 15.37 -7.56
CA ARG A 147 0.45 15.65 -6.74
C ARG A 147 0.25 16.90 -5.90
N ILE A 148 0.91 16.95 -4.75
CA ILE A 148 1.01 18.13 -3.89
C ILE A 148 2.49 18.49 -3.79
N GLN A 149 2.90 19.56 -4.47
CA GLN A 149 4.28 20.02 -4.56
C GLN A 149 4.62 20.95 -3.38
N ASP A 150 4.56 20.40 -2.18
CA ASP A 150 4.90 21.07 -0.94
C ASP A 150 5.74 20.12 -0.08
N PRO A 151 7.03 20.43 0.15
CA PRO A 151 7.91 19.57 0.94
C PRO A 151 7.45 19.39 2.39
N LEU A 152 6.88 20.43 3.01
CA LEU A 152 6.38 20.33 4.38
C LEU A 152 5.13 19.46 4.44
N PHE A 153 4.19 19.63 3.50
CA PHE A 153 3.06 18.71 3.35
C PHE A 153 3.53 17.26 3.29
N ALA A 154 4.45 16.97 2.37
CA ALA A 154 4.93 15.60 2.17
C ALA A 154 5.59 15.05 3.45
N GLN A 155 6.46 15.81 4.10
CA GLN A 155 7.09 15.39 5.34
C GLN A 155 6.04 15.06 6.42
N LEU A 156 5.05 15.91 6.62
CA LEU A 156 4.02 15.70 7.63
C LEU A 156 3.07 14.55 7.24
N PHE A 157 2.67 14.46 5.97
CA PHE A 157 1.79 13.41 5.46
C PHE A 157 2.40 12.02 5.64
N PHE A 158 3.63 11.81 5.20
CA PHE A 158 4.29 10.51 5.41
C PHE A 158 4.66 10.27 6.87
N GLY A 159 4.84 11.34 7.65
CA GLY A 159 5.02 11.28 9.09
C GLY A 159 3.85 10.65 9.84
N ILE A 160 2.64 10.63 9.26
CA ILE A 160 1.47 9.91 9.81
C ILE A 160 1.83 8.47 10.19
N TRP A 161 2.71 7.81 9.44
CA TRP A 161 3.16 6.45 9.70
C TRP A 161 4.60 6.35 10.20
N LEU A 162 5.47 7.31 9.84
CA LEU A 162 6.91 7.18 10.02
C LEU A 162 7.48 8.03 11.16
N HIS A 163 6.79 9.11 11.57
CA HIS A 163 7.22 9.97 12.66
C HIS A 163 7.03 9.28 14.03
N GLU A 164 7.81 9.69 15.02
CA GLU A 164 7.70 9.14 16.38
C GLU A 164 6.37 9.41 17.06
N SER A 165 5.71 10.54 16.71
CA SER A 165 4.37 10.93 17.19
C SER A 165 3.23 10.28 16.40
N THR A 166 3.48 9.25 15.60
CA THR A 166 2.44 8.55 14.83
C THR A 166 1.34 7.97 15.71
N SER A 167 0.10 7.98 15.23
CA SER A 167 -1.02 7.24 15.84
C SER A 167 -1.01 5.74 15.54
N ALA A 168 -0.06 5.26 14.70
CA ALA A 168 0.12 3.87 14.34
C ALA A 168 1.49 3.33 14.80
N PRO A 169 1.84 3.40 16.10
CA PRO A 169 3.18 3.08 16.60
C PRO A 169 3.59 1.63 16.34
N ALA A 170 2.64 0.69 16.32
CA ALA A 170 2.91 -0.71 16.02
C ALA A 170 3.42 -0.90 14.59
N ILE A 171 2.84 -0.21 13.61
CA ILE A 171 3.27 -0.22 12.21
C ILE A 171 4.71 0.34 12.10
N ARG A 172 4.95 1.51 12.70
CA ARG A 172 6.27 2.13 12.71
C ARG A 172 7.33 1.21 13.32
N GLN A 173 7.05 0.62 14.49
CA GLN A 173 7.98 -0.27 15.18
C GLN A 173 8.29 -1.54 14.38
N ALA A 174 7.29 -2.10 13.70
CA ALA A 174 7.50 -3.27 12.84
C ALA A 174 8.44 -2.93 11.67
N TRP A 175 8.31 -1.75 11.07
CA TRP A 175 9.22 -1.32 10.00
C TRP A 175 10.62 -0.97 10.49
N ILE A 176 10.78 -0.39 11.70
CA ILE A 176 12.10 -0.16 12.30
C ILE A 176 12.87 -1.49 12.50
N LYS A 177 12.16 -2.56 12.86
CA LYS A 177 12.77 -3.87 13.10
C LYS A 177 13.03 -4.67 11.82
N GLY A 178 12.29 -4.39 10.76
CA GLY A 178 12.28 -5.20 9.53
C GLY A 178 12.98 -4.58 8.33
N LEU A 179 13.45 -3.34 8.42
CA LEU A 179 14.21 -2.61 7.40
C LEU A 179 15.64 -2.36 7.86
#